data_c5106f4febbdb0d36250eaabd78754cf
#
_entry.id   c5106f4febbdb0d36250eaabd78754cf
#
_cell.length_a   1.000
_cell.length_b   1.000
_cell.length_c   1.000
_cell.angle_alpha   90.00
_cell.angle_beta   90.00
_cell.angle_gamma   90.00
#
_symmetry.space_group_name_H-M   'P 1'
#
loop_
_entity.id
_entity.type
_entity.pdbx_description
1 polymer ?
#
loop_
_entity_poly.entity_id
_entity_poly.type
_entity_poly.pdbx_seq_one_letter_code
_entity_poly.pdbx_strand_id
1 'polypeptide(L)'
;MQKDTLELKRQKRGRWLMLSLVVFFVSPLVLVMYMYKTNWHPEGQSIGHLIKPVIAIKVPSAFQNVKARIKDPSDVSNSLWHDKWSVVLVADHCDQACETRLYDVRQIHASLEKNMNRVQRILVTHQQDVSAIQKSYPDLLILNRPKAEVDALADQFNQSGQTAFGANNVYLVDPLGNWMMAYDLAVPPKDLRKDVVQLLRYSWAG
;
A
#
# COMPACT_ATOMS: atom_id res chain seq x y z
N MET A 1 -33.30 57.23 -28.95
CA MET A 1 -33.07 57.24 -27.49
C MET A 1 -33.41 55.94 -26.76
N GLN A 2 -34.51 55.24 -27.08
CA GLN A 2 -34.90 53.99 -26.40
C GLN A 2 -34.16 52.73 -26.95
N LYS A 3 -33.75 52.72 -28.22
CA LYS A 3 -32.96 51.61 -28.83
C LYS A 3 -31.54 51.57 -28.29
N ASP A 4 -30.89 52.70 -28.11
CA ASP A 4 -29.48 52.76 -27.64
C ASP A 4 -29.28 52.21 -26.23
N THR A 5 -30.30 52.43 -25.36
CA THR A 5 -30.27 51.90 -23.98
C THR A 5 -30.48 50.40 -23.90
N LEU A 6 -31.22 49.80 -24.84
CA LEU A 6 -31.43 48.37 -24.93
C LEU A 6 -30.16 47.65 -25.48
N GLU A 7 -29.48 48.24 -26.43
CA GLU A 7 -28.23 47.69 -27.00
C GLU A 7 -27.09 47.74 -25.95
N LEU A 8 -26.98 48.85 -25.21
CA LEU A 8 -26.00 48.96 -24.11
C LEU A 8 -26.24 47.94 -22.99
N LYS A 9 -27.48 47.62 -22.66
CA LYS A 9 -27.83 46.57 -21.70
C LYS A 9 -27.49 45.18 -22.22
N ARG A 10 -27.69 44.92 -23.51
CA ARG A 10 -27.36 43.66 -24.17
C ARG A 10 -25.85 43.44 -24.24
N GLN A 11 -25.07 44.46 -24.57
CA GLN A 11 -23.60 44.43 -24.56
C GLN A 11 -23.05 44.23 -23.14
N LYS A 12 -23.60 44.86 -22.13
CA LYS A 12 -23.19 44.64 -20.72
C LYS A 12 -23.46 43.19 -20.30
N ARG A 13 -24.63 42.64 -20.62
CA ARG A 13 -24.93 41.22 -20.35
C ARG A 13 -23.96 40.26 -21.07
N GLY A 14 -23.63 40.50 -22.34
CA GLY A 14 -22.66 39.69 -23.08
C GLY A 14 -21.28 39.72 -22.46
N ARG A 15 -20.79 40.88 -22.04
CA ARG A 15 -19.51 41.03 -21.34
C ARG A 15 -19.48 40.29 -19.99
N TRP A 16 -20.55 40.39 -19.22
CA TRP A 16 -20.69 39.68 -17.95
C TRP A 16 -20.70 38.15 -18.15
N LEU A 17 -21.38 37.68 -19.18
CA LEU A 17 -21.44 36.27 -19.56
C LEU A 17 -20.06 35.77 -19.98
N MET A 18 -19.32 36.51 -20.80
CA MET A 18 -17.93 36.15 -21.15
C MET A 18 -17.01 36.14 -19.94
N LEU A 19 -17.11 37.15 -19.06
CA LEU A 19 -16.30 37.19 -17.84
C LEU A 19 -16.60 36.02 -16.90
N SER A 20 -17.89 35.67 -16.72
CA SER A 20 -18.26 34.52 -15.88
C SER A 20 -17.71 33.19 -16.45
N LEU A 21 -17.70 33.05 -17.79
CA LEU A 21 -17.19 31.87 -18.47
C LEU A 21 -15.66 31.78 -18.31
N VAL A 22 -14.94 32.89 -18.44
CA VAL A 22 -13.50 32.95 -18.19
C VAL A 22 -13.18 32.60 -16.73
N VAL A 23 -13.90 33.18 -15.76
CA VAL A 23 -13.72 32.86 -14.34
C VAL A 23 -13.98 31.38 -14.06
N PHE A 24 -15.03 30.81 -14.65
CA PHE A 24 -15.38 29.40 -14.49
C PHE A 24 -14.25 28.46 -14.97
N PHE A 25 -13.61 28.75 -16.11
CA PHE A 25 -12.52 27.93 -16.63
C PHE A 25 -11.16 28.21 -15.96
N VAL A 26 -10.92 29.44 -15.50
CA VAL A 26 -9.66 29.82 -14.85
C VAL A 26 -9.63 29.43 -13.37
N SER A 27 -10.79 29.44 -12.69
CA SER A 27 -10.86 29.14 -11.25
C SER A 27 -10.28 27.78 -10.85
N PRO A 28 -10.53 26.65 -11.55
CA PRO A 28 -9.93 25.36 -11.18
C PRO A 28 -8.40 25.37 -11.36
N LEU A 29 -7.88 26.06 -12.36
CA LEU A 29 -6.42 26.17 -12.56
C LEU A 29 -5.76 26.96 -11.43
N VAL A 30 -6.36 28.09 -11.01
CA VAL A 30 -5.89 28.89 -9.88
C VAL A 30 -5.94 28.09 -8.59
N LEU A 31 -7.03 27.33 -8.39
CA LEU A 31 -7.21 26.47 -7.22
C LEU A 31 -6.12 25.37 -7.15
N VAL A 32 -5.83 24.70 -8.26
CA VAL A 32 -4.77 23.69 -8.34
C VAL A 32 -3.40 24.32 -8.08
N MET A 33 -3.11 25.49 -8.67
CA MET A 33 -1.86 26.20 -8.39
C MET A 33 -1.72 26.59 -6.92
N TYR A 34 -2.80 27.04 -6.30
CA TYR A 34 -2.84 27.38 -4.88
C TYR A 34 -2.57 26.12 -4.02
N MET A 35 -3.26 25.02 -4.30
CA MET A 35 -3.06 23.74 -3.61
C MET A 35 -1.59 23.27 -3.73
N TYR A 36 -1.02 23.38 -4.93
CA TYR A 36 0.35 22.99 -5.16
C TYR A 36 1.36 23.85 -4.38
N LYS A 37 1.18 25.19 -4.38
CA LYS A 37 2.03 26.12 -3.64
C LYS A 37 1.95 25.97 -2.12
N THR A 38 0.79 25.66 -1.60
CA THR A 38 0.56 25.52 -0.15
C THR A 38 0.81 24.11 0.35
N ASN A 39 1.20 23.14 -0.53
CA ASN A 39 1.28 21.72 -0.21
C ASN A 39 -0.01 21.20 0.46
N TRP A 40 -1.13 21.88 0.23
CA TRP A 40 -2.42 21.47 0.77
C TRP A 40 -2.97 20.34 -0.11
N HIS A 41 -3.02 19.15 0.47
CA HIS A 41 -3.67 17.98 -0.15
C HIS A 41 -4.90 17.66 0.69
N PRO A 42 -6.06 17.38 0.09
CA PRO A 42 -7.12 16.73 0.83
C PRO A 42 -6.55 15.45 1.42
N GLU A 43 -6.69 15.26 2.72
CA GLU A 43 -6.19 14.08 3.42
C GLU A 43 -6.66 12.84 2.65
N GLY A 44 -5.69 12.06 2.17
CA GLY A 44 -5.98 10.81 1.49
C GLY A 44 -6.71 9.88 2.45
N GLN A 45 -7.74 9.21 1.98
CA GLN A 45 -8.53 8.28 2.79
C GLN A 45 -7.80 6.95 3.07
N SER A 46 -6.47 6.94 3.12
CA SER A 46 -5.72 5.76 3.57
C SER A 46 -5.78 5.71 5.09
N ILE A 47 -6.19 4.57 5.64
CA ILE A 47 -6.36 4.38 7.08
C ILE A 47 -5.05 3.85 7.68
N GLY A 48 -4.24 3.16 6.89
CA GLY A 48 -2.89 2.77 7.28
C GLY A 48 -1.93 3.96 7.36
N HIS A 49 -0.95 3.86 8.23
CA HIS A 49 0.13 4.84 8.34
C HIS A 49 1.01 4.80 7.09
N LEU A 50 0.92 5.86 6.27
CA LEU A 50 1.74 6.01 5.08
C LEU A 50 3.19 6.32 5.47
N ILE A 51 4.14 5.56 4.94
CA ILE A 51 5.58 5.72 5.21
C ILE A 51 6.16 6.81 4.31
N LYS A 52 6.65 7.87 4.92
CA LYS A 52 7.33 8.98 4.22
C LYS A 52 8.63 9.32 4.95
N PRO A 53 9.79 9.41 4.25
CA PRO A 53 10.00 9.06 2.84
C PRO A 53 9.80 7.57 2.56
N VAL A 54 9.58 7.21 1.29
CA VAL A 54 9.47 5.81 0.87
C VAL A 54 10.78 5.06 1.17
N ILE A 55 10.68 3.90 1.80
CA ILE A 55 11.81 3.06 2.19
C ILE A 55 11.83 1.81 1.33
N ALA A 56 12.90 1.62 0.55
CA ALA A 56 13.11 0.40 -0.21
C ALA A 56 13.64 -0.71 0.71
N ILE A 57 12.92 -1.82 0.80
CA ILE A 57 13.26 -2.99 1.62
C ILE A 57 14.20 -3.90 0.82
N LYS A 58 15.42 -4.02 1.30
CA LYS A 58 16.44 -4.90 0.71
C LYS A 58 16.15 -6.35 1.10
N VAL A 59 16.11 -7.24 0.11
CA VAL A 59 15.93 -8.67 0.35
C VAL A 59 17.28 -9.28 0.75
N PRO A 60 17.40 -9.88 1.95
CA PRO A 60 18.57 -10.63 2.35
C PRO A 60 18.86 -11.79 1.41
N SER A 61 20.15 -12.20 1.32
CA SER A 61 20.61 -13.17 0.32
C SER A 61 19.90 -14.52 0.40
N ALA A 62 19.60 -15.00 1.60
CA ALA A 62 18.87 -16.25 1.82
C ALA A 62 17.45 -16.25 1.25
N PHE A 63 16.85 -15.07 1.05
CA PHE A 63 15.47 -14.91 0.58
C PHE A 63 15.37 -14.48 -0.89
N GLN A 64 16.48 -14.20 -1.54
CA GLN A 64 16.48 -13.77 -2.95
C GLN A 64 15.88 -14.81 -3.91
N ASN A 65 16.02 -16.09 -3.61
CA ASN A 65 15.59 -17.20 -4.46
C ASN A 65 14.38 -17.98 -3.89
N VAL A 66 13.68 -17.46 -2.92
CA VAL A 66 12.56 -18.17 -2.27
C VAL A 66 11.43 -18.49 -3.26
N LYS A 67 11.23 -17.65 -4.28
CA LYS A 67 10.26 -17.88 -5.37
C LYS A 67 10.76 -18.84 -6.46
N ALA A 68 12.06 -19.08 -6.56
CA ALA A 68 12.63 -20.00 -7.56
C ALA A 68 12.17 -21.47 -7.42
N ARG A 69 11.47 -21.80 -6.34
CA ARG A 69 10.77 -23.08 -6.21
C ARG A 69 9.59 -23.24 -7.19
N ILE A 70 9.21 -22.19 -7.94
CA ILE A 70 7.93 -22.19 -8.65
C ILE A 70 8.05 -22.32 -10.16
N LYS A 71 9.10 -21.93 -10.90
CA LYS A 71 9.11 -22.23 -12.34
C LYS A 71 10.39 -22.01 -13.18
N ASP A 72 11.31 -21.12 -12.85
CA ASP A 72 12.48 -20.93 -13.72
C ASP A 72 13.69 -20.35 -12.95
N PRO A 73 14.84 -21.08 -12.90
CA PRO A 73 16.06 -20.61 -12.22
C PRO A 73 16.78 -19.47 -12.96
N SER A 74 16.43 -19.20 -14.21
CA SER A 74 17.10 -18.21 -15.07
C SER A 74 16.42 -16.83 -15.04
N ASP A 75 15.25 -16.70 -14.42
CA ASP A 75 14.54 -15.44 -14.37
C ASP A 75 15.14 -14.54 -13.26
N VAL A 76 15.81 -13.46 -13.67
CA VAL A 76 16.40 -12.43 -12.81
C VAL A 76 15.34 -11.70 -11.97
N SER A 77 14.07 -11.94 -12.23
CA SER A 77 12.91 -11.43 -11.51
C SER A 77 12.62 -12.15 -10.18
N ASN A 78 13.52 -13.00 -9.69
CA ASN A 78 13.34 -13.79 -8.46
C ASN A 78 13.42 -12.99 -7.15
N SER A 79 13.30 -11.68 -7.19
CA SER A 79 13.17 -10.87 -5.98
C SER A 79 11.91 -11.26 -5.21
N LEU A 80 12.03 -11.35 -3.89
CA LEU A 80 10.91 -11.64 -2.97
C LEU A 80 9.66 -10.77 -3.27
N TRP A 81 9.88 -9.51 -3.70
CA TRP A 81 8.83 -8.53 -3.95
C TRP A 81 8.32 -8.52 -5.38
N HIS A 82 9.08 -9.07 -6.34
CA HIS A 82 8.82 -8.89 -7.76
C HIS A 82 7.40 -9.32 -8.18
N ASP A 83 6.74 -8.48 -8.97
CA ASP A 83 5.42 -8.66 -9.59
C ASP A 83 4.23 -8.79 -8.64
N LYS A 84 4.41 -8.70 -7.32
CA LYS A 84 3.29 -8.85 -6.39
C LYS A 84 3.34 -7.83 -5.26
N TRP A 85 2.18 -7.33 -4.92
CA TRP A 85 1.97 -6.65 -3.65
C TRP A 85 2.16 -7.64 -2.51
N SER A 86 2.91 -7.25 -1.50
CA SER A 86 3.25 -8.14 -0.39
C SER A 86 2.65 -7.63 0.91
N VAL A 87 1.80 -8.45 1.51
CA VAL A 87 1.29 -8.23 2.87
C VAL A 87 2.20 -9.00 3.82
N VAL A 88 3.03 -8.27 4.56
CA VAL A 88 4.07 -8.82 5.43
C VAL A 88 3.62 -8.70 6.88
N LEU A 89 3.61 -9.83 7.58
CA LEU A 89 3.45 -9.89 9.03
C LEU A 89 4.80 -10.23 9.66
N VAL A 90 5.21 -9.48 10.67
CA VAL A 90 6.45 -9.73 11.42
C VAL A 90 6.07 -10.05 12.85
N ALA A 91 6.44 -11.24 13.32
CA ALA A 91 6.17 -11.70 14.68
C ALA A 91 7.32 -12.58 15.18
N ASP A 92 7.81 -12.36 16.38
CA ASP A 92 8.88 -13.18 16.97
C ASP A 92 8.43 -14.64 17.06
N HIS A 93 7.32 -14.86 17.75
CA HIS A 93 6.59 -16.13 17.80
C HIS A 93 5.13 -15.88 17.42
N CYS A 94 4.52 -16.83 16.75
CA CYS A 94 3.13 -16.69 16.36
C CYS A 94 2.22 -17.08 17.54
N ASP A 95 1.90 -16.10 18.37
CA ASP A 95 0.94 -16.16 19.46
C ASP A 95 -0.49 -15.95 18.96
N GLN A 96 -1.45 -15.85 19.88
CA GLN A 96 -2.89 -15.62 19.57
C GLN A 96 -3.10 -14.36 18.72
N ALA A 97 -2.33 -13.29 18.94
CA ALA A 97 -2.46 -12.06 18.17
C ALA A 97 -1.98 -12.25 16.74
N CYS A 98 -0.83 -12.92 16.55
CA CYS A 98 -0.31 -13.30 15.24
C CYS A 98 -1.28 -14.23 14.49
N GLU A 99 -1.83 -15.25 15.15
CA GLU A 99 -2.79 -16.18 14.53
C GLU A 99 -4.05 -15.44 14.06
N THR A 100 -4.58 -14.53 14.86
CA THR A 100 -5.72 -13.69 14.49
C THR A 100 -5.39 -12.86 13.26
N ARG A 101 -4.20 -12.24 13.20
CA ARG A 101 -3.75 -11.46 12.04
C ARG A 101 -3.54 -12.32 10.79
N LEU A 102 -2.99 -13.50 10.92
CA LEU A 102 -2.87 -14.46 9.79
C LEU A 102 -4.23 -14.84 9.22
N TYR A 103 -5.21 -15.06 10.10
CA TYR A 103 -6.58 -15.32 9.70
C TYR A 103 -7.18 -14.11 8.96
N ASP A 104 -7.09 -12.91 9.52
CA ASP A 104 -7.61 -11.69 8.92
C ASP A 104 -7.00 -11.44 7.53
N VAL A 105 -5.67 -11.52 7.43
CA VAL A 105 -4.94 -11.32 6.16
C VAL A 105 -5.32 -12.40 5.14
N ARG A 106 -5.58 -13.65 5.57
CA ARG A 106 -6.11 -14.70 4.69
C ARG A 106 -7.49 -14.35 4.16
N GLN A 107 -8.40 -13.88 5.04
CA GLN A 107 -9.76 -13.49 4.62
C GLN A 107 -9.72 -12.31 3.64
N ILE A 108 -8.88 -11.31 3.91
CA ILE A 108 -8.66 -10.19 3.00
C ILE A 108 -8.17 -10.71 1.64
N HIS A 109 -7.11 -11.53 1.62
CA HIS A 109 -6.55 -12.09 0.40
C HIS A 109 -7.60 -12.87 -0.42
N ALA A 110 -8.36 -13.75 0.22
CA ALA A 110 -9.45 -14.50 -0.43
C ALA A 110 -10.54 -13.58 -1.01
N SER A 111 -10.82 -12.45 -0.35
CA SER A 111 -11.82 -11.48 -0.80
C SER A 111 -11.39 -10.62 -1.99
N LEU A 112 -10.14 -10.73 -2.45
CA LEU A 112 -9.63 -10.00 -3.62
C LEU A 112 -10.04 -10.63 -4.95
N GLU A 113 -10.59 -11.85 -4.93
CA GLU A 113 -11.11 -12.56 -6.10
C GLU A 113 -10.10 -12.63 -7.25
N LYS A 114 -10.40 -12.02 -8.39
CA LYS A 114 -9.53 -11.98 -9.57
C LYS A 114 -8.17 -11.32 -9.35
N ASN A 115 -8.03 -10.48 -8.31
CA ASN A 115 -6.79 -9.81 -7.96
C ASN A 115 -5.95 -10.60 -6.94
N MET A 116 -6.42 -11.76 -6.48
CA MET A 116 -5.74 -12.58 -5.47
C MET A 116 -4.32 -12.95 -5.89
N ASN A 117 -4.11 -13.26 -7.17
CA ASN A 117 -2.78 -13.60 -7.71
C ASN A 117 -1.78 -12.44 -7.73
N ARG A 118 -2.26 -11.19 -7.61
CA ARG A 118 -1.45 -9.98 -7.58
C ARG A 118 -0.93 -9.66 -6.18
N VAL A 119 -1.39 -10.40 -5.17
CA VAL A 119 -1.01 -10.20 -3.77
C VAL A 119 -0.43 -11.48 -3.22
N GLN A 120 0.65 -11.38 -2.46
CA GLN A 120 1.22 -12.48 -1.70
C GLN A 120 1.18 -12.15 -0.20
N ARG A 121 1.23 -13.19 0.62
CA ARG A 121 1.27 -13.09 2.07
C ARG A 121 2.58 -13.66 2.59
N ILE A 122 3.24 -12.93 3.48
CA ILE A 122 4.56 -13.27 4.00
C ILE A 122 4.51 -13.20 5.53
N LEU A 123 5.01 -14.23 6.19
CA LEU A 123 5.30 -14.22 7.62
C LEU A 123 6.80 -14.24 7.83
N VAL A 124 7.31 -13.26 8.56
CA VAL A 124 8.72 -13.19 9.01
C VAL A 124 8.73 -13.51 10.50
N THR A 125 9.41 -14.60 10.91
CA THR A 125 9.34 -15.08 12.30
C THR A 125 10.61 -15.81 12.72
N HIS A 126 10.91 -15.81 14.03
CA HIS A 126 11.95 -16.66 14.62
C HIS A 126 11.45 -18.05 14.99
N GLN A 127 10.15 -18.30 14.90
CA GLN A 127 9.59 -19.61 15.23
C GLN A 127 10.16 -20.70 14.32
N GLN A 128 10.82 -21.68 14.91
CA GLN A 128 11.49 -22.74 14.16
C GLN A 128 10.51 -23.77 13.61
N ASP A 129 9.57 -24.22 14.43
CA ASP A 129 8.52 -25.13 13.99
C ASP A 129 7.29 -24.33 13.52
N VAL A 130 7.14 -24.28 12.22
CA VAL A 130 6.03 -23.59 11.52
C VAL A 130 5.10 -24.57 10.83
N SER A 131 5.21 -25.87 11.12
CA SER A 131 4.47 -26.94 10.42
C SER A 131 2.95 -26.78 10.57
N ALA A 132 2.48 -26.41 11.77
CA ALA A 132 1.07 -26.15 12.01
C ALA A 132 0.56 -24.92 11.22
N ILE A 133 1.36 -23.85 11.19
CA ILE A 133 1.04 -22.64 10.42
C ILE A 133 1.01 -22.96 8.93
N GLN A 134 2.02 -23.66 8.42
CA GLN A 134 2.11 -24.01 7.00
C GLN A 134 0.94 -24.93 6.57
N LYS A 135 0.51 -25.84 7.44
CA LYS A 135 -0.66 -26.70 7.20
C LYS A 135 -1.96 -25.89 7.11
N SER A 136 -2.13 -24.89 7.98
CA SER A 136 -3.31 -24.02 8.02
C SER A 136 -3.33 -22.98 6.89
N TYR A 137 -2.15 -22.56 6.42
CA TYR A 137 -1.95 -21.54 5.41
C TYR A 137 -0.94 -21.99 4.34
N PRO A 138 -1.32 -22.92 3.43
CA PRO A 138 -0.38 -23.52 2.46
C PRO A 138 0.26 -22.52 1.49
N ASP A 139 -0.42 -21.43 1.20
CA ASP A 139 -0.01 -20.34 0.29
C ASP A 139 0.72 -19.19 1.00
N LEU A 140 0.90 -19.30 2.33
CA LEU A 140 1.69 -18.34 3.10
C LEU A 140 3.18 -18.61 2.90
N LEU A 141 3.92 -17.58 2.51
CA LEU A 141 5.37 -17.65 2.46
C LEU A 141 5.93 -17.37 3.86
N ILE A 142 6.61 -18.35 4.42
CA ILE A 142 7.19 -18.25 5.77
C ILE A 142 8.71 -18.10 5.66
N LEU A 143 9.24 -17.02 6.25
CA LEU A 143 10.66 -16.70 6.31
C LEU A 143 11.10 -16.80 7.77
N ASN A 144 11.70 -17.96 8.15
CA ASN A 144 12.04 -18.25 9.55
C ASN A 144 13.50 -18.66 9.76
N ARG A 145 14.30 -18.73 8.71
CA ARG A 145 15.75 -19.05 8.80
C ARG A 145 16.51 -18.68 7.53
N PRO A 146 17.82 -18.37 7.63
CA PRO A 146 18.59 -18.31 8.88
C PRO A 146 18.23 -17.09 9.73
N LYS A 147 18.43 -17.18 11.06
CA LYS A 147 18.01 -16.15 12.02
C LYS A 147 18.57 -14.75 11.68
N ALA A 148 19.87 -14.67 11.35
CA ALA A 148 20.48 -13.38 11.00
C ALA A 148 19.83 -12.68 9.80
N GLU A 149 19.37 -13.45 8.81
CA GLU A 149 18.68 -12.91 7.63
C GLU A 149 17.24 -12.51 7.94
N VAL A 150 16.58 -13.24 8.87
CA VAL A 150 15.27 -12.90 9.41
C VAL A 150 15.34 -11.58 10.16
N ASP A 151 16.35 -11.43 11.04
CA ASP A 151 16.62 -10.18 11.78
C ASP A 151 16.88 -9.03 10.79
N ALA A 152 17.79 -9.22 9.84
CA ALA A 152 18.15 -8.21 8.84
C ALA A 152 16.95 -7.74 7.97
N LEU A 153 15.98 -8.63 7.72
CA LEU A 153 14.76 -8.27 7.01
C LEU A 153 13.79 -7.52 7.92
N ALA A 154 13.56 -8.03 9.13
CA ALA A 154 12.61 -7.46 10.08
C ALA A 154 13.02 -6.07 10.57
N ASP A 155 14.33 -5.86 10.78
CA ASP A 155 14.88 -4.57 11.25
C ASP A 155 14.58 -3.41 10.30
N GLN A 156 14.40 -3.68 9.02
CA GLN A 156 14.05 -2.65 8.04
C GLN A 156 12.60 -2.14 8.23
N PHE A 157 11.75 -2.87 8.94
CA PHE A 157 10.39 -2.46 9.30
C PHE A 157 10.29 -1.81 10.68
N ASN A 158 11.42 -1.62 11.38
CA ASN A 158 11.43 -0.93 12.66
C ASN A 158 11.01 0.54 12.48
N GLN A 159 10.16 1.01 13.38
CA GLN A 159 9.75 2.41 13.48
C GLN A 159 10.31 3.04 14.77
N SER A 160 10.30 4.36 14.83
CA SER A 160 10.79 5.10 16.00
C SER A 160 10.18 4.56 17.31
N GLY A 161 10.99 3.85 18.09
CA GLY A 161 10.60 3.33 19.39
C GLY A 161 9.91 1.95 19.41
N GLN A 162 9.68 1.32 18.24
CA GLN A 162 9.09 -0.02 18.17
C GLN A 162 9.87 -0.93 17.22
N THR A 163 10.16 -2.15 17.69
CA THR A 163 10.69 -3.20 16.83
C THR A 163 9.55 -3.88 16.07
N ALA A 164 9.80 -4.29 14.83
CA ALA A 164 8.81 -4.96 14.02
C ALA A 164 8.30 -6.25 14.69
N PHE A 165 9.17 -7.01 15.35
CA PHE A 165 8.80 -8.22 16.07
C PHE A 165 7.88 -7.96 17.28
N GLY A 166 8.03 -6.82 17.97
CA GLY A 166 7.20 -6.49 19.12
C GLY A 166 5.87 -5.84 18.77
N ALA A 167 5.76 -5.31 17.58
CA ALA A 167 4.59 -4.54 17.16
C ALA A 167 3.43 -5.40 16.65
N ASN A 168 3.68 -6.61 16.14
CA ASN A 168 2.69 -7.46 15.45
C ASN A 168 1.92 -6.71 14.36
N ASN A 169 2.58 -5.73 13.71
CA ASN A 169 1.99 -4.92 12.66
C ASN A 169 1.94 -5.68 11.33
N VAL A 170 1.01 -5.27 10.48
CA VAL A 170 0.97 -5.67 9.09
C VAL A 170 1.62 -4.58 8.24
N TYR A 171 2.55 -4.96 7.40
CA TYR A 171 3.26 -4.05 6.49
C TYR A 171 2.88 -4.34 5.06
N LEU A 172 2.71 -3.28 4.27
CA LEU A 172 2.41 -3.39 2.85
C LEU A 172 3.62 -2.94 2.03
N VAL A 173 4.12 -3.85 1.20
CA VAL A 173 5.26 -3.62 0.31
C VAL A 173 4.78 -3.73 -1.14
N ASP A 174 5.22 -2.79 -1.97
CA ASP A 174 4.87 -2.76 -3.39
C ASP A 174 5.69 -3.78 -4.22
N PRO A 175 5.36 -4.01 -5.50
CA PRO A 175 6.10 -4.92 -6.37
C PRO A 175 7.54 -4.51 -6.66
N LEU A 176 7.95 -3.30 -6.34
CA LEU A 176 9.32 -2.81 -6.45
C LEU A 176 10.12 -2.97 -5.14
N GLY A 177 9.47 -3.43 -4.07
CA GLY A 177 10.08 -3.61 -2.77
C GLY A 177 10.03 -2.37 -1.88
N ASN A 178 9.21 -1.39 -2.17
CA ASN A 178 9.06 -0.22 -1.33
C ASN A 178 8.04 -0.47 -0.22
N TRP A 179 8.41 -0.17 1.00
CA TRP A 179 7.50 -0.18 2.12
C TRP A 179 6.57 1.04 2.06
N MET A 180 5.30 0.79 1.80
CA MET A 180 4.29 1.81 1.53
C MET A 180 3.50 2.18 2.78
N MET A 181 3.05 1.19 3.54
CA MET A 181 2.12 1.38 4.65
C MET A 181 2.38 0.41 5.79
N ALA A 182 2.03 0.84 7.01
CA ALA A 182 1.97 0.01 8.20
C ALA A 182 0.58 0.09 8.83
N TYR A 183 0.11 -1.05 9.37
CA TYR A 183 -1.16 -1.19 10.05
C TYR A 183 -0.92 -1.83 11.41
N ASP A 184 -1.25 -1.10 12.45
CA ASP A 184 -1.17 -1.60 13.83
C ASP A 184 -2.35 -2.53 14.17
N LEU A 185 -2.32 -3.08 15.38
CA LEU A 185 -3.36 -4.00 15.85
C LEU A 185 -4.75 -3.34 15.99
N ALA A 186 -4.81 -2.02 16.13
CA ALA A 186 -6.07 -1.29 16.28
C ALA A 186 -6.81 -1.12 14.94
N VAL A 187 -6.11 -1.23 13.80
CA VAL A 187 -6.71 -1.07 12.47
C VAL A 187 -7.60 -2.28 12.15
N PRO A 188 -8.91 -2.06 11.92
CA PRO A 188 -9.83 -3.13 11.56
C PRO A 188 -9.46 -3.78 10.21
N PRO A 189 -9.63 -5.11 10.05
CA PRO A 189 -9.31 -5.82 8.80
C PRO A 189 -10.02 -5.27 7.56
N LYS A 190 -11.25 -4.75 7.72
CA LYS A 190 -12.02 -4.10 6.63
C LYS A 190 -11.30 -2.89 6.04
N ASP A 191 -10.55 -2.16 6.86
CA ASP A 191 -9.86 -0.95 6.47
C ASP A 191 -8.56 -1.27 5.73
N LEU A 192 -7.79 -2.25 6.23
CA LEU A 192 -6.67 -2.83 5.48
C LEU A 192 -7.12 -3.35 4.10
N ARG A 193 -8.26 -4.07 4.04
CA ARG A 193 -8.83 -4.54 2.78
C ARG A 193 -9.16 -3.38 1.83
N LYS A 194 -9.76 -2.31 2.33
CA LYS A 194 -10.12 -1.13 1.54
C LYS A 194 -8.87 -0.52 0.88
N ASP A 195 -7.80 -0.32 1.64
CA ASP A 195 -6.56 0.24 1.14
C ASP A 195 -5.90 -0.68 0.09
N VAL A 196 -5.81 -1.99 0.35
CA VAL A 196 -5.28 -2.98 -0.61
C VAL A 196 -6.09 -2.97 -1.92
N VAL A 197 -7.42 -2.99 -1.85
CA VAL A 197 -8.28 -2.94 -3.04
C VAL A 197 -8.08 -1.63 -3.82
N GLN A 198 -7.95 -0.51 -3.12
CA GLN A 198 -7.71 0.78 -3.74
C GLN A 198 -6.35 0.82 -4.46
N LEU A 199 -5.29 0.33 -3.84
CA LEU A 199 -3.96 0.24 -4.45
C LEU A 199 -3.97 -0.66 -5.69
N LEU A 200 -4.57 -1.84 -5.63
CA LEU A 200 -4.70 -2.75 -6.76
C LEU A 200 -5.50 -2.16 -7.93
N ARG A 201 -6.45 -1.27 -7.66
CA ARG A 201 -7.25 -0.59 -8.70
C ARG A 201 -6.43 0.42 -9.49
N TYR A 202 -5.52 1.13 -8.83
CA TYR A 202 -4.73 2.20 -9.45
C TYR A 202 -3.31 1.77 -9.82
N SER A 203 -2.86 0.61 -9.35
CA SER A 203 -1.57 0.04 -9.71
C SER A 203 -1.67 -0.79 -10.98
N TRP A 204 -0.78 -0.52 -11.94
CA TRP A 204 -0.60 -1.35 -13.12
C TRP A 204 0.32 -2.56 -12.84
N ALA A 205 1.09 -2.54 -11.76
CA ALA A 205 2.02 -3.59 -11.36
C ALA A 205 1.31 -4.70 -10.55
N GLY A 206 1.75 -5.92 -10.74
CA GLY A 206 1.25 -7.12 -10.07
C GLY A 206 0.26 -7.91 -10.88
#